data_d93e6ccfed5cf9da2bd61d193e5ad53a
#
_entry.id   d93e6ccfed5cf9da2bd61d193e5ad53a
#
_cell.length_a   1.000
_cell.length_b   1.000
_cell.length_c   1.000
_cell.angle_alpha   90.00
_cell.angle_beta   90.00
_cell.angle_gamma   90.00
#
_symmetry.space_group_name_H-M   'P 1'
#
loop_
_entity.id
_entity.type
_entity.pdbx_description
1 polymer ?
#
loop_
_entity_poly.entity_id
_entity_poly.type
_entity_poly.pdbx_seq_one_letter_code
_entity_poly.pdbx_strand_id
1 'polypeptide(L)'
;MDMSYDTFLGAYSTGPDCYERIGDITGAYGRKAVIIGGKTALSKAEPEIRKCASASGIEITGTLWYGGDATYSNAKRLEESPEVQSADMVFAVGGGRAVDTCKVVSDNAKKPLFTFPTLASNCAAVTAIAVIYKDDGSLEGYFYPERCPVHSFINTKVIADSPRDMFWAGIGDALSKEYEVLLASRGEKLSHTPLMGAALSRSCTEPLIYFGAEALRQCERGEAGAELQEVVLDIIISTGIVSNMTNKYGEYYYNSSLAHAFYNGSTVIDAARRHLHGEIVSFGVLVLLTYDGQIEERDRIMRFNKSIGLPVTLAEMDIRDEDLKAIADKAETVLEWEKVPYKMSKERFIEVIRETSRAGEAMDMEKEAV
;
A
#
# COMPACT_ATOMS: atom_id res chain seq x y z
N MET A 1 23.74 22.35 9.56
CA MET A 1 22.77 21.28 9.34
C MET A 1 22.84 20.37 10.54
N ASP A 2 21.73 20.11 11.20
CA ASP A 2 21.66 19.05 12.18
C ASP A 2 21.89 17.74 11.42
N MET A 3 22.94 16.98 11.82
CA MET A 3 23.29 15.70 11.18
C MET A 3 22.65 14.51 11.90
N SER A 4 21.90 14.78 12.97
CA SER A 4 21.21 13.75 13.75
C SER A 4 19.81 13.53 13.22
N TYR A 5 19.45 12.29 12.93
CA TYR A 5 18.08 11.90 12.57
C TYR A 5 17.80 10.46 12.98
N ASP A 6 16.52 10.17 13.20
CA ASP A 6 16.03 8.83 13.48
C ASP A 6 15.34 8.24 12.24
N THR A 7 15.50 6.93 12.06
CA THR A 7 14.76 6.17 11.05
C THR A 7 14.13 4.97 11.75
N PHE A 8 12.81 4.87 11.68
CA PHE A 8 12.06 3.77 12.27
C PHE A 8 11.64 2.79 11.18
N LEU A 9 12.04 1.53 11.36
CA LEU A 9 11.65 0.40 10.52
C LEU A 9 10.80 -0.52 11.38
N GLY A 10 9.56 -0.76 10.98
CA GLY A 10 8.65 -1.62 11.72
C GLY A 10 9.15 -3.07 11.77
N ALA A 11 9.02 -3.69 12.94
CA ALA A 11 9.21 -5.13 13.08
C ALA A 11 7.95 -5.89 12.66
N TYR A 12 8.05 -7.19 12.40
CA TYR A 12 6.89 -8.00 12.05
C TYR A 12 7.00 -9.46 12.52
N SER A 13 5.85 -10.10 12.65
CA SER A 13 5.70 -11.55 12.75
C SER A 13 4.76 -12.02 11.66
N THR A 14 5.05 -13.14 11.02
CA THR A 14 4.23 -13.69 9.94
C THR A 14 3.91 -15.16 10.20
N GLY A 15 2.85 -15.63 9.55
CA GLY A 15 2.37 -17.01 9.61
C GLY A 15 0.99 -17.14 10.25
N PRO A 16 0.37 -18.32 10.17
CA PRO A 16 -1.00 -18.55 10.64
C PRO A 16 -1.18 -18.35 12.16
N ASP A 17 -0.11 -18.56 12.94
CA ASP A 17 -0.14 -18.53 14.41
C ASP A 17 0.60 -17.31 14.98
N CYS A 18 0.89 -16.30 14.16
CA CYS A 18 1.71 -15.15 14.60
C CYS A 18 1.08 -14.34 15.74
N TYR A 19 -0.23 -14.42 15.97
CA TYR A 19 -0.91 -13.75 17.08
C TYR A 19 -0.52 -14.34 18.47
N GLU A 20 -0.01 -15.56 18.53
CA GLU A 20 0.52 -16.13 19.79
C GLU A 20 1.71 -15.33 20.33
N ARG A 21 2.38 -14.54 19.48
CA ARG A 21 3.50 -13.66 19.86
C ARG A 21 3.07 -12.33 20.47
N ILE A 22 1.74 -12.05 20.57
CA ILE A 22 1.23 -10.77 21.07
C ILE A 22 1.84 -10.43 22.44
N GLY A 23 1.80 -11.35 23.39
CA GLY A 23 2.29 -11.10 24.73
C GLY A 23 3.78 -10.80 24.81
N ASP A 24 4.58 -11.59 24.11
CA ASP A 24 6.04 -11.45 24.07
C ASP A 24 6.47 -10.08 23.51
N ILE A 25 5.74 -9.60 22.50
CA ILE A 25 6.09 -8.39 21.75
C ILE A 25 5.51 -7.14 22.40
N THR A 26 4.23 -7.18 22.80
CA THR A 26 3.54 -5.99 23.26
C THR A 26 3.67 -5.76 24.77
N GLY A 27 4.00 -6.80 25.54
CA GLY A 27 4.06 -6.75 26.99
C GLY A 27 5.04 -5.74 27.60
N ALA A 28 6.05 -5.32 26.84
CA ALA A 28 6.98 -4.27 27.25
C ALA A 28 6.38 -2.85 27.17
N TYR A 29 5.25 -2.70 26.48
CA TYR A 29 4.62 -1.40 26.22
C TYR A 29 3.41 -1.12 27.12
N GLY A 30 2.95 -2.12 27.89
CA GLY A 30 1.84 -1.99 28.83
C GLY A 30 1.03 -3.28 28.95
N ARG A 31 -0.10 -3.18 29.65
CA ARG A 31 -1.02 -4.30 29.92
C ARG A 31 -2.43 -4.06 29.42
N LYS A 32 -2.70 -2.90 28.84
CA LYS A 32 -4.02 -2.51 28.32
C LYS A 32 -3.95 -2.12 26.86
N ALA A 33 -4.74 -2.76 26.02
CA ALA A 33 -4.83 -2.44 24.60
C ALA A 33 -6.26 -2.12 24.19
N VAL A 34 -6.43 -1.13 23.32
CA VAL A 34 -7.69 -0.90 22.62
C VAL A 34 -7.61 -1.49 21.21
N ILE A 35 -8.64 -2.21 20.79
CA ILE A 35 -8.75 -2.72 19.41
C ILE A 35 -9.56 -1.70 18.59
N ILE A 36 -9.01 -1.25 17.47
CA ILE A 36 -9.70 -0.35 16.53
C ILE A 36 -9.64 -0.96 15.13
N GLY A 37 -10.79 -1.08 14.45
CA GLY A 37 -10.78 -1.72 13.14
C GLY A 37 -12.04 -1.58 12.31
N GLY A 38 -12.00 -2.17 11.12
CA GLY A 38 -13.16 -2.31 10.22
C GLY A 38 -14.09 -3.44 10.70
N LYS A 39 -15.40 -3.30 10.49
CA LYS A 39 -16.38 -4.28 10.97
C LYS A 39 -16.09 -5.71 10.48
N THR A 40 -15.82 -5.88 9.20
CA THR A 40 -15.49 -7.19 8.60
C THR A 40 -14.13 -7.68 9.10
N ALA A 41 -13.13 -6.82 9.18
CA ALA A 41 -11.80 -7.15 9.67
C ALA A 41 -11.85 -7.64 11.13
N LEU A 42 -12.59 -6.93 11.98
CA LEU A 42 -12.82 -7.31 13.40
C LEU A 42 -13.49 -8.67 13.49
N SER A 43 -14.54 -8.94 12.72
CA SER A 43 -15.22 -10.25 12.75
C SER A 43 -14.30 -11.43 12.40
N LYS A 44 -13.23 -11.19 11.63
CA LYS A 44 -12.28 -12.22 11.20
C LYS A 44 -11.10 -12.38 12.20
N ALA A 45 -10.55 -11.30 12.72
CA ALA A 45 -9.28 -11.32 13.46
C ALA A 45 -9.44 -11.13 14.97
N GLU A 46 -10.42 -10.35 15.44
CA GLU A 46 -10.58 -10.00 16.86
C GLU A 46 -10.73 -11.20 17.79
N PRO A 47 -11.49 -12.28 17.50
CA PRO A 47 -11.62 -13.40 18.41
C PRO A 47 -10.27 -14.03 18.78
N GLU A 48 -9.39 -14.24 17.82
CA GLU A 48 -8.07 -14.83 18.07
C GLU A 48 -7.12 -13.80 18.73
N ILE A 49 -7.16 -12.54 18.34
CA ILE A 49 -6.39 -11.46 18.98
C ILE A 49 -6.75 -11.40 20.47
N ARG A 50 -8.05 -11.40 20.84
CA ARG A 50 -8.50 -11.38 22.23
C ARG A 50 -8.04 -12.61 23.01
N LYS A 51 -8.14 -13.78 22.41
CA LYS A 51 -7.70 -15.04 23.01
C LYS A 51 -6.20 -14.97 23.35
N CYS A 52 -5.36 -14.58 22.40
CA CYS A 52 -3.90 -14.49 22.59
C CYS A 52 -3.51 -13.37 23.57
N ALA A 53 -4.17 -12.20 23.50
CA ALA A 53 -3.96 -11.11 24.42
C ALA A 53 -4.31 -11.52 25.87
N SER A 54 -5.48 -12.13 26.08
CA SER A 54 -5.92 -12.62 27.39
C SER A 54 -4.97 -13.67 27.95
N ALA A 55 -4.53 -14.62 27.12
CA ALA A 55 -3.56 -15.66 27.56
C ALA A 55 -2.22 -15.07 28.00
N SER A 56 -1.89 -13.87 27.52
CA SER A 56 -0.67 -13.14 27.87
C SER A 56 -0.87 -12.07 28.97
N GLY A 57 -2.06 -12.00 29.57
CA GLY A 57 -2.37 -11.03 30.60
C GLY A 57 -2.50 -9.59 30.12
N ILE A 58 -2.88 -9.41 28.83
CA ILE A 58 -3.20 -8.11 28.24
C ILE A 58 -4.72 -7.94 28.29
N GLU A 59 -5.17 -6.89 28.95
CA GLU A 59 -6.56 -6.46 29.01
C GLU A 59 -6.94 -5.69 27.74
N ILE A 60 -8.05 -6.05 27.11
CA ILE A 60 -8.63 -5.27 26.03
C ILE A 60 -9.66 -4.30 26.62
N THR A 61 -9.34 -3.00 26.59
CA THR A 61 -10.18 -1.93 27.15
C THR A 61 -11.48 -1.74 26.36
N GLY A 62 -11.50 -2.13 25.09
CA GLY A 62 -12.68 -2.10 24.22
C GLY A 62 -12.34 -2.39 22.77
N THR A 63 -13.39 -2.52 21.95
CA THR A 63 -13.29 -2.63 20.50
C THR A 63 -14.10 -1.53 19.85
N LEU A 64 -13.46 -0.75 18.97
CA LEU A 64 -14.04 0.41 18.34
C LEU A 64 -14.02 0.27 16.82
N TRP A 65 -15.09 0.71 16.17
CA TRP A 65 -15.13 0.86 14.73
C TRP A 65 -14.41 2.16 14.32
N TYR A 66 -13.48 2.05 13.37
CA TYR A 66 -12.63 3.18 12.95
C TYR A 66 -13.39 4.33 12.26
N GLY A 67 -14.65 4.10 11.79
CA GLY A 67 -15.49 5.16 11.23
C GLY A 67 -15.84 4.98 9.74
N GLY A 68 -15.14 4.07 9.04
CA GLY A 68 -15.41 3.75 7.62
C GLY A 68 -14.44 4.43 6.65
N ASP A 69 -13.87 5.59 7.02
CA ASP A 69 -12.81 6.24 6.24
C ASP A 69 -11.75 6.86 7.14
N ALA A 70 -10.54 7.05 6.61
CA ALA A 70 -9.42 7.66 7.32
C ALA A 70 -9.57 9.19 7.31
N THR A 71 -10.33 9.73 8.25
CA THR A 71 -10.58 11.15 8.40
C THR A 71 -10.14 11.67 9.76
N TYR A 72 -9.77 12.95 9.84
CA TYR A 72 -9.45 13.56 11.13
C TYR A 72 -10.63 13.58 12.09
N SER A 73 -11.87 13.67 11.60
CA SER A 73 -13.08 13.60 12.44
C SER A 73 -13.24 12.22 13.10
N ASN A 74 -13.00 11.13 12.35
CA ASN A 74 -13.00 9.77 12.90
C ASN A 74 -11.87 9.56 13.92
N ALA A 75 -10.65 10.02 13.60
CA ALA A 75 -9.52 9.92 14.53
C ALA A 75 -9.82 10.66 15.84
N LYS A 76 -10.29 11.90 15.78
CA LYS A 76 -10.63 12.70 16.97
C LYS A 76 -11.69 12.02 17.84
N ARG A 77 -12.77 11.50 17.23
CA ARG A 77 -13.82 10.76 17.95
C ARG A 77 -13.25 9.54 18.69
N LEU A 78 -12.30 8.84 18.09
CA LEU A 78 -11.65 7.69 18.70
C LEU A 78 -10.72 8.11 19.83
N GLU A 79 -9.91 9.15 19.66
CA GLU A 79 -9.01 9.69 20.68
C GLU A 79 -9.76 10.08 21.95
N GLU A 80 -10.96 10.67 21.81
CA GLU A 80 -11.79 11.12 22.94
C GLU A 80 -12.52 9.95 23.66
N SER A 81 -12.46 8.72 23.13
CA SER A 81 -13.16 7.59 23.73
C SER A 81 -12.48 7.10 25.03
N PRO A 82 -13.27 6.66 26.03
CA PRO A 82 -12.72 6.11 27.29
C PRO A 82 -11.81 4.90 27.05
N GLU A 83 -12.09 4.10 26.05
CA GLU A 83 -11.35 2.90 25.68
C GLU A 83 -9.93 3.25 25.22
N VAL A 84 -9.79 4.28 24.37
CA VAL A 84 -8.48 4.78 23.92
C VAL A 84 -7.76 5.45 25.10
N GLN A 85 -8.45 6.29 25.86
CA GLN A 85 -7.83 7.01 26.96
C GLN A 85 -7.25 6.08 28.03
N SER A 86 -7.94 4.98 28.35
CA SER A 86 -7.52 4.01 29.37
C SER A 86 -6.52 2.96 28.89
N ALA A 87 -6.30 2.83 27.58
CA ALA A 87 -5.35 1.88 27.00
C ALA A 87 -3.90 2.37 27.09
N ASP A 88 -2.95 1.45 27.17
CA ASP A 88 -1.51 1.74 27.05
C ASP A 88 -1.05 1.74 25.58
N MET A 89 -1.75 1.01 24.70
CA MET A 89 -1.39 0.80 23.30
C MET A 89 -2.61 0.63 22.42
N VAL A 90 -2.42 0.84 21.09
CA VAL A 90 -3.46 0.69 20.06
C VAL A 90 -3.18 -0.54 19.21
N PHE A 91 -4.20 -1.39 19.04
CA PHE A 91 -4.22 -2.52 18.10
C PHE A 91 -5.09 -2.16 16.90
N ALA A 92 -4.46 -1.85 15.77
CA ALA A 92 -5.14 -1.52 14.51
C ALA A 92 -5.44 -2.78 13.72
N VAL A 93 -6.72 -3.09 13.47
CA VAL A 93 -7.17 -4.31 12.81
C VAL A 93 -7.85 -3.97 11.48
N GLY A 94 -7.24 -4.32 10.36
CA GLY A 94 -7.86 -4.08 9.05
C GLY A 94 -6.90 -3.77 7.91
N GLY A 95 -7.46 -3.20 6.85
CA GLY A 95 -6.72 -2.68 5.70
C GLY A 95 -6.27 -1.22 5.90
N GLY A 96 -5.73 -0.63 4.83
CA GLY A 96 -5.07 0.69 4.86
C GLY A 96 -5.84 1.79 5.58
N ARG A 97 -7.11 2.03 5.24
CA ARG A 97 -7.92 3.11 5.85
C ARG A 97 -8.08 2.97 7.37
N ALA A 98 -8.28 1.74 7.88
CA ALA A 98 -8.37 1.50 9.32
C ALA A 98 -7.03 1.74 10.00
N VAL A 99 -5.94 1.27 9.39
CA VAL A 99 -4.58 1.47 9.88
C VAL A 99 -4.20 2.95 9.87
N ASP A 100 -4.51 3.67 8.79
CA ASP A 100 -4.20 5.10 8.66
C ASP A 100 -4.95 5.96 9.68
N THR A 101 -6.23 5.64 9.96
CA THR A 101 -6.96 6.25 11.09
C THR A 101 -6.24 6.00 12.41
N CYS A 102 -5.80 4.75 12.66
CA CYS A 102 -5.11 4.38 13.90
C CYS A 102 -3.73 5.03 14.03
N LYS A 103 -3.03 5.32 12.93
CA LYS A 103 -1.76 6.09 12.95
C LYS A 103 -1.99 7.48 13.53
N VAL A 104 -3.05 8.17 13.08
CA VAL A 104 -3.40 9.49 13.63
C VAL A 104 -3.75 9.39 15.11
N VAL A 105 -4.63 8.44 15.49
CA VAL A 105 -5.01 8.22 16.90
C VAL A 105 -3.79 7.92 17.79
N SER A 106 -2.94 7.01 17.35
CA SER A 106 -1.74 6.58 18.07
C SER A 106 -0.76 7.73 18.26
N ASP A 107 -0.49 8.49 17.20
CA ASP A 107 0.48 9.59 17.23
C ASP A 107 -0.02 10.73 18.14
N ASN A 108 -1.29 11.12 18.04
CA ASN A 108 -1.89 12.16 18.85
C ASN A 108 -1.97 11.75 20.33
N ALA A 109 -2.41 10.52 20.61
CA ALA A 109 -2.51 9.98 21.96
C ALA A 109 -1.15 9.57 22.57
N LYS A 110 -0.06 9.64 21.81
CA LYS A 110 1.30 9.18 22.20
C LYS A 110 1.33 7.75 22.71
N LYS A 111 0.58 6.85 22.04
CA LYS A 111 0.48 5.44 22.37
C LYS A 111 1.11 4.58 21.27
N PRO A 112 1.89 3.53 21.60
CA PRO A 112 2.46 2.64 20.58
C PRO A 112 1.37 1.96 19.76
N LEU A 113 1.61 1.86 18.46
CA LEU A 113 0.72 1.23 17.49
C LEU A 113 1.23 -0.15 17.09
N PHE A 114 0.35 -1.14 17.19
CA PHE A 114 0.55 -2.48 16.67
C PHE A 114 -0.50 -2.76 15.61
N THR A 115 -0.10 -3.32 14.47
CA THR A 115 -1.02 -3.56 13.35
C THR A 115 -1.30 -5.02 13.11
N PHE A 116 -2.54 -5.31 12.76
CA PHE A 116 -3.07 -6.64 12.47
C PHE A 116 -3.74 -6.56 11.08
N PRO A 117 -2.94 -6.53 10.00
CA PRO A 117 -3.49 -6.43 8.65
C PRO A 117 -4.35 -7.66 8.32
N THR A 118 -5.54 -7.41 7.80
CA THR A 118 -6.46 -8.44 7.33
C THR A 118 -6.56 -8.51 5.81
N LEU A 119 -5.84 -7.61 5.13
CA LEU A 119 -5.68 -7.51 3.69
C LEU A 119 -4.21 -7.28 3.37
N ALA A 120 -3.74 -7.82 2.26
CA ALA A 120 -2.46 -7.45 1.66
C ALA A 120 -2.74 -6.65 0.37
N SER A 121 -3.27 -5.44 0.52
CA SER A 121 -3.60 -4.53 -0.59
C SER A 121 -2.64 -3.35 -0.71
N ASN A 122 -1.76 -3.13 0.28
CA ASN A 122 -0.73 -2.10 0.33
C ASN A 122 0.14 -2.25 1.58
N CYS A 123 1.14 -1.39 1.74
CA CYS A 123 2.10 -1.41 2.85
C CYS A 123 1.71 -0.56 4.08
N ALA A 124 0.50 -0.04 4.18
CA ALA A 124 0.11 0.86 5.26
C ALA A 124 0.38 0.30 6.67
N ALA A 125 0.32 -1.03 6.83
CA ALA A 125 0.52 -1.69 8.13
C ALA A 125 1.89 -1.44 8.77
N VAL A 126 2.90 -0.97 8.02
CA VAL A 126 4.27 -0.78 8.50
C VAL A 126 4.88 0.57 8.16
N THR A 127 4.13 1.47 7.51
CA THR A 127 4.66 2.75 7.02
C THR A 127 4.40 3.91 7.98
N ALA A 128 5.32 4.90 7.97
CA ALA A 128 5.21 6.18 8.68
C ALA A 128 4.54 7.26 7.80
N ILE A 129 3.53 6.87 7.04
CA ILE A 129 2.68 7.77 6.26
C ILE A 129 1.24 7.25 6.33
N ALA A 130 0.27 8.16 6.36
CA ALA A 130 -1.15 7.86 6.29
C ALA A 130 -1.83 8.73 5.24
N VAL A 131 -2.73 8.14 4.46
CA VAL A 131 -3.56 8.87 3.50
C VAL A 131 -4.84 9.30 4.19
N ILE A 132 -5.08 10.61 4.25
CA ILE A 132 -6.23 11.19 4.94
C ILE A 132 -7.22 11.75 3.93
N TYR A 133 -8.48 11.48 4.20
CA TYR A 133 -9.61 11.93 3.40
C TYR A 133 -10.45 12.94 4.17
N LYS A 134 -11.17 13.79 3.44
CA LYS A 134 -12.22 14.63 4.00
C LYS A 134 -13.47 13.79 4.26
N ASP A 135 -14.41 14.34 5.05
CA ASP A 135 -15.67 13.65 5.35
C ASP A 135 -16.56 13.47 4.10
N ASP A 136 -16.28 14.17 3.00
CA ASP A 136 -16.93 13.98 1.70
C ASP A 136 -16.26 12.90 0.82
N GLY A 137 -15.21 12.24 1.34
CA GLY A 137 -14.45 11.19 0.65
C GLY A 137 -13.38 11.70 -0.31
N SER A 138 -13.21 13.01 -0.48
CA SER A 138 -12.10 13.58 -1.27
C SER A 138 -10.78 13.50 -0.50
N LEU A 139 -9.65 13.45 -1.23
CA LEU A 139 -8.33 13.44 -0.62
C LEU A 139 -8.08 14.74 0.16
N GLU A 140 -7.75 14.63 1.45
CA GLU A 140 -7.27 15.76 2.27
C GLU A 140 -5.75 15.95 2.09
N GLY A 141 -4.99 14.85 2.13
CA GLY A 141 -3.53 14.85 2.02
C GLY A 141 -2.89 13.69 2.76
N TYR A 142 -1.62 13.90 3.14
CA TYR A 142 -0.84 12.90 3.86
C TYR A 142 -0.58 13.35 5.30
N PHE A 143 -0.75 12.43 6.25
CA PHE A 143 -0.29 12.59 7.62
C PHE A 143 0.99 11.77 7.82
N TYR A 144 1.97 12.37 8.50
CA TYR A 144 3.26 11.75 8.79
C TYR A 144 3.40 11.57 10.30
N PRO A 145 3.09 10.38 10.83
CA PRO A 145 3.31 10.11 12.25
C PRO A 145 4.81 10.15 12.56
N GLU A 146 5.15 10.46 13.82
CA GLU A 146 6.54 10.51 14.29
C GLU A 146 7.27 9.17 14.05
N ARG A 147 6.53 8.06 14.14
CA ARG A 147 7.05 6.68 13.96
C ARG A 147 6.11 5.82 13.15
N CYS A 148 6.68 4.87 12.42
CA CYS A 148 5.88 3.78 11.88
C CYS A 148 5.32 2.89 13.02
N PRO A 149 4.33 2.01 12.75
CA PRO A 149 3.88 1.02 13.72
C PRO A 149 5.04 0.22 14.32
N VAL A 150 4.98 -0.05 15.61
CA VAL A 150 6.05 -0.74 16.35
C VAL A 150 6.25 -2.16 15.83
N HIS A 151 5.13 -2.86 15.58
CA HIS A 151 5.15 -4.22 15.07
C HIS A 151 3.86 -4.53 14.29
N SER A 152 4.00 -5.33 13.25
CA SER A 152 2.89 -5.84 12.42
C SER A 152 2.75 -7.35 12.61
N PHE A 153 1.56 -7.82 13.00
CA PHE A 153 1.22 -9.23 13.12
C PHE A 153 0.50 -9.71 11.85
N ILE A 154 1.24 -10.28 10.91
CA ILE A 154 0.76 -10.66 9.58
C ILE A 154 0.27 -12.10 9.60
N ASN A 155 -1.01 -12.29 9.95
CA ASN A 155 -1.63 -13.61 9.97
C ASN A 155 -2.01 -14.04 8.54
N THR A 156 -1.23 -14.93 7.96
CA THR A 156 -1.41 -15.39 6.58
C THR A 156 -2.74 -16.12 6.36
N LYS A 157 -3.31 -16.76 7.38
CA LYS A 157 -4.62 -17.40 7.30
C LYS A 157 -5.75 -16.37 7.21
N VAL A 158 -5.67 -15.29 7.98
CA VAL A 158 -6.65 -14.20 7.92
C VAL A 158 -6.58 -13.51 6.55
N ILE A 159 -5.38 -13.34 6.00
CA ILE A 159 -5.19 -12.73 4.68
C ILE A 159 -5.65 -13.67 3.55
N ALA A 160 -5.40 -14.97 3.65
CA ALA A 160 -5.89 -15.95 2.68
C ALA A 160 -7.42 -15.97 2.58
N ASP A 161 -8.11 -15.70 3.69
CA ASP A 161 -9.59 -15.55 3.75
C ASP A 161 -10.11 -14.19 3.29
N SER A 162 -9.24 -13.28 2.82
CA SER A 162 -9.63 -11.94 2.37
C SER A 162 -10.21 -11.98 0.94
N PRO A 163 -10.96 -10.93 0.53
CA PRO A 163 -11.43 -10.85 -0.85
C PRO A 163 -10.25 -10.90 -1.84
N ARG A 164 -10.32 -11.83 -2.79
CA ARG A 164 -9.27 -12.07 -3.79
C ARG A 164 -8.88 -10.80 -4.54
N ASP A 165 -9.86 -9.98 -4.89
CA ASP A 165 -9.64 -8.75 -5.68
C ASP A 165 -8.77 -7.74 -4.92
N MET A 166 -8.88 -7.69 -3.58
CA MET A 166 -8.05 -6.83 -2.74
C MET A 166 -6.59 -7.28 -2.71
N PHE A 167 -6.36 -8.60 -2.67
CA PHE A 167 -5.03 -9.17 -2.76
C PHE A 167 -4.43 -8.99 -4.16
N TRP A 168 -5.22 -9.23 -5.21
CA TRP A 168 -4.87 -9.00 -6.60
C TRP A 168 -4.48 -7.55 -6.88
N ALA A 169 -5.27 -6.59 -6.41
CA ALA A 169 -4.93 -5.18 -6.51
C ALA A 169 -3.66 -4.84 -5.70
N GLY A 170 -3.42 -5.51 -4.57
CA GLY A 170 -2.19 -5.37 -3.79
C GLY A 170 -0.94 -5.76 -4.57
N ILE A 171 -0.99 -6.80 -5.37
CA ILE A 171 0.09 -7.17 -6.30
C ILE A 171 0.32 -6.03 -7.31
N GLY A 172 -0.75 -5.48 -7.90
CA GLY A 172 -0.67 -4.38 -8.85
C GLY A 172 -0.07 -3.10 -8.26
N ASP A 173 -0.41 -2.77 -7.00
CA ASP A 173 0.16 -1.63 -6.28
C ASP A 173 1.66 -1.83 -5.99
N ALA A 174 2.01 -3.01 -5.49
CA ALA A 174 3.39 -3.35 -5.11
C ALA A 174 4.37 -3.34 -6.30
N LEU A 175 3.92 -3.70 -7.51
CA LEU A 175 4.72 -3.61 -8.75
C LEU A 175 5.29 -2.20 -8.99
N SER A 176 4.65 -1.16 -8.51
CA SER A 176 5.12 0.23 -8.72
C SER A 176 6.41 0.53 -7.97
N LYS A 177 6.65 -0.14 -6.83
CA LYS A 177 7.66 0.29 -5.85
C LYS A 177 9.07 0.36 -6.43
N GLU A 178 9.53 -0.67 -7.10
CA GLU A 178 10.86 -0.67 -7.69
C GLU A 178 11.01 0.44 -8.74
N TYR A 179 10.11 0.46 -9.72
CA TYR A 179 10.22 1.35 -10.87
C TYR A 179 10.10 2.82 -10.49
N GLU A 180 9.18 3.14 -9.59
CA GLU A 180 8.98 4.52 -9.16
C GLU A 180 10.13 5.05 -8.32
N VAL A 181 10.63 4.25 -7.37
CA VAL A 181 11.78 4.64 -6.54
C VAL A 181 13.03 4.83 -7.39
N LEU A 182 13.29 3.92 -8.33
CA LEU A 182 14.46 4.02 -9.21
C LEU A 182 14.33 5.20 -10.18
N LEU A 183 13.15 5.51 -10.66
CA LEU A 183 12.90 6.67 -11.50
C LEU A 183 13.06 7.97 -10.70
N ALA A 184 12.38 8.09 -9.57
CA ALA A 184 12.37 9.30 -8.74
C ALA A 184 13.74 9.66 -8.14
N SER A 185 14.59 8.65 -7.90
CA SER A 185 15.93 8.84 -7.32
C SER A 185 17.05 8.93 -8.37
N ARG A 186 16.74 8.81 -9.63
CA ARG A 186 17.73 8.76 -10.72
C ARG A 186 18.47 10.10 -10.86
N GLY A 187 19.80 10.03 -10.82
CA GLY A 187 20.66 11.20 -10.94
C GLY A 187 20.84 11.98 -9.65
N GLU A 188 20.12 11.63 -8.59
CA GLU A 188 20.24 12.26 -7.29
C GLU A 188 21.48 11.76 -6.51
N LYS A 189 22.12 12.65 -5.76
CA LYS A 189 23.17 12.28 -4.80
C LYS A 189 22.50 11.88 -3.48
N LEU A 190 22.05 10.63 -3.42
CA LEU A 190 21.34 10.12 -2.27
C LEU A 190 22.22 10.05 -1.02
N SER A 191 21.70 10.45 0.13
CA SER A 191 22.27 10.15 1.43
C SER A 191 22.05 8.68 1.81
N HIS A 192 22.64 8.24 2.94
CA HIS A 192 22.65 6.83 3.35
C HIS A 192 21.26 6.15 3.30
N THR A 193 20.26 6.71 3.96
CA THR A 193 18.94 6.07 4.11
C THR A 193 18.19 5.93 2.78
N PRO A 194 17.99 6.98 1.96
CA PRO A 194 17.34 6.82 0.66
C PRO A 194 18.16 6.00 -0.33
N LEU A 195 19.50 5.98 -0.23
CA LEU A 195 20.34 5.09 -1.03
C LEU A 195 20.07 3.61 -0.72
N MET A 196 19.96 3.26 0.58
CA MET A 196 19.57 1.91 0.97
C MET A 196 18.16 1.58 0.49
N GLY A 197 17.20 2.49 0.64
CA GLY A 197 15.82 2.30 0.15
C GLY A 197 15.77 2.03 -1.35
N ALA A 198 16.51 2.81 -2.15
CA ALA A 198 16.63 2.61 -3.59
C ALA A 198 17.31 1.27 -3.96
N ALA A 199 18.27 0.81 -3.17
CA ALA A 199 18.89 -0.50 -3.38
C ALA A 199 17.90 -1.65 -3.04
N LEU A 200 17.17 -1.53 -1.94
CA LEU A 200 16.19 -2.53 -1.50
C LEU A 200 14.96 -2.58 -2.44
N SER A 201 14.58 -1.46 -3.07
CA SER A 201 13.41 -1.45 -3.97
C SER A 201 13.53 -2.47 -5.12
N ARG A 202 14.77 -2.80 -5.53
CA ARG A 202 15.05 -3.83 -6.55
C ARG A 202 14.60 -5.25 -6.16
N SER A 203 14.26 -5.49 -4.90
CA SER A 203 13.72 -6.78 -4.46
C SER A 203 12.19 -6.86 -4.52
N CYS A 204 11.49 -5.76 -4.84
CA CYS A 204 10.03 -5.71 -4.76
C CYS A 204 9.28 -6.23 -6.00
N THR A 205 9.95 -6.49 -7.12
CA THR A 205 9.27 -6.93 -8.36
C THR A 205 9.29 -8.44 -8.53
N GLU A 206 10.45 -9.06 -8.33
CA GLU A 206 10.64 -10.48 -8.68
C GLU A 206 9.76 -11.44 -7.87
N PRO A 207 9.54 -11.27 -6.54
CA PRO A 207 8.65 -12.15 -5.80
C PRO A 207 7.21 -12.12 -6.32
N LEU A 208 6.73 -10.94 -6.76
CA LEU A 208 5.38 -10.79 -7.33
C LEU A 208 5.27 -11.58 -8.64
N ILE A 209 6.28 -11.50 -9.50
CA ILE A 209 6.29 -12.20 -10.80
C ILE A 209 6.40 -13.72 -10.61
N TYR A 210 7.30 -14.17 -9.71
CA TYR A 210 7.52 -15.61 -9.52
C TYR A 210 6.36 -16.29 -8.80
N PHE A 211 5.76 -15.65 -7.80
CA PHE A 211 4.80 -16.28 -6.91
C PHE A 211 3.37 -15.77 -7.08
N GLY A 212 3.16 -14.60 -7.71
CA GLY A 212 1.88 -13.91 -7.73
C GLY A 212 0.72 -14.74 -8.27
N ALA A 213 0.92 -15.48 -9.37
CA ALA A 213 -0.13 -16.31 -9.95
C ALA A 213 -0.55 -17.48 -9.03
N GLU A 214 0.41 -18.14 -8.36
CA GLU A 214 0.08 -19.22 -7.41
C GLU A 214 -0.48 -18.66 -6.11
N ALA A 215 0.06 -17.55 -5.61
CA ALA A 215 -0.46 -16.86 -4.44
C ALA A 215 -1.95 -16.47 -4.60
N LEU A 216 -2.34 -15.99 -5.80
CA LEU A 216 -3.76 -15.73 -6.10
C LEU A 216 -4.61 -16.99 -6.06
N ARG A 217 -4.13 -18.09 -6.61
CA ARG A 217 -4.85 -19.38 -6.54
C ARG A 217 -4.97 -19.89 -5.08
N GLN A 218 -3.93 -19.71 -4.27
CA GLN A 218 -3.99 -20.02 -2.83
C GLN A 218 -5.01 -19.14 -2.10
N CYS A 219 -5.06 -17.84 -2.40
CA CYS A 219 -6.07 -16.93 -1.86
C CYS A 219 -7.49 -17.36 -2.27
N GLU A 220 -7.72 -17.73 -3.53
CA GLU A 220 -9.01 -18.23 -4.01
C GLU A 220 -9.48 -19.51 -3.27
N ARG A 221 -8.54 -20.32 -2.82
CA ARG A 221 -8.82 -21.55 -2.03
C ARG A 221 -8.85 -21.30 -0.51
N GLY A 222 -8.60 -20.07 -0.04
CA GLY A 222 -8.44 -19.76 1.38
C GLY A 222 -7.22 -20.48 2.01
N GLU A 223 -6.19 -20.73 1.23
CA GLU A 223 -5.00 -21.49 1.60
C GLU A 223 -3.83 -20.57 1.95
N ALA A 224 -3.34 -20.64 3.19
CA ALA A 224 -2.16 -19.92 3.64
C ALA A 224 -0.87 -20.67 3.23
N GLY A 225 -0.62 -20.72 1.91
CA GLY A 225 0.55 -21.40 1.35
C GLY A 225 1.81 -20.53 1.35
N ALA A 226 2.93 -21.15 0.92
CA ALA A 226 4.24 -20.48 0.91
C ALA A 226 4.28 -19.30 -0.07
N GLU A 227 3.73 -19.48 -1.27
CA GLU A 227 3.71 -18.44 -2.31
C GLU A 227 2.85 -17.25 -1.90
N LEU A 228 1.71 -17.50 -1.25
CA LEU A 228 0.87 -16.43 -0.68
C LEU A 228 1.65 -15.66 0.39
N GLN A 229 2.38 -16.35 1.27
CA GLN A 229 3.19 -15.69 2.30
C GLN A 229 4.28 -14.81 1.70
N GLU A 230 5.00 -15.29 0.68
CA GLU A 230 6.06 -14.50 0.01
C GLU A 230 5.48 -13.21 -0.61
N VAL A 231 4.36 -13.32 -1.32
CA VAL A 231 3.70 -12.15 -1.94
C VAL A 231 3.14 -11.20 -0.88
N VAL A 232 2.55 -11.72 0.19
CA VAL A 232 2.06 -10.91 1.33
C VAL A 232 3.20 -10.14 1.98
N LEU A 233 4.35 -10.78 2.19
CA LEU A 233 5.54 -10.13 2.75
C LEU A 233 6.10 -9.07 1.82
N ASP A 234 6.07 -9.33 0.52
CA ASP A 234 6.52 -8.33 -0.44
C ASP A 234 5.61 -7.10 -0.45
N ILE A 235 4.29 -7.28 -0.56
CA ILE A 235 3.30 -6.20 -0.55
C ILE A 235 3.36 -5.37 0.74
N ILE A 236 3.53 -5.99 1.91
CA ILE A 236 3.43 -5.28 3.19
C ILE A 236 4.81 -4.84 3.68
N ILE A 237 5.79 -5.74 3.68
CA ILE A 237 7.08 -5.51 4.33
C ILE A 237 8.11 -4.91 3.38
N SER A 238 8.38 -5.56 2.23
CA SER A 238 9.41 -5.06 1.30
C SER A 238 9.07 -3.64 0.85
N THR A 239 7.87 -3.42 0.31
CA THR A 239 7.44 -2.11 -0.14
C THR A 239 7.33 -1.09 1.00
N GLY A 240 6.95 -1.54 2.21
CA GLY A 240 6.83 -0.69 3.39
C GLY A 240 8.17 -0.23 3.96
N ILE A 241 9.17 -1.11 4.03
CA ILE A 241 10.54 -0.74 4.42
C ILE A 241 11.12 0.25 3.42
N VAL A 242 10.97 -0.02 2.14
CA VAL A 242 11.40 0.90 1.07
C VAL A 242 10.72 2.26 1.23
N SER A 243 9.40 2.29 1.48
CA SER A 243 8.65 3.53 1.70
C SER A 243 9.22 4.34 2.88
N ASN A 244 9.48 3.71 4.01
CA ASN A 244 10.05 4.40 5.19
C ASN A 244 11.47 4.93 4.94
N MET A 245 12.23 4.35 4.01
CA MET A 245 13.57 4.79 3.67
C MET A 245 13.61 5.85 2.56
N THR A 246 12.62 5.87 1.68
CA THR A 246 12.59 6.73 0.49
C THR A 246 11.67 7.94 0.63
N ASN A 247 11.04 8.08 1.80
CA ASN A 247 10.16 9.19 2.11
C ASN A 247 10.44 9.74 3.51
N LYS A 248 10.74 11.04 3.59
CA LYS A 248 10.88 11.77 4.85
C LYS A 248 10.29 13.18 4.71
N TYR A 249 9.26 13.44 5.50
CA TYR A 249 8.55 14.72 5.44
C TYR A 249 9.49 15.93 5.54
N GLY A 250 9.36 16.85 4.60
CA GLY A 250 10.14 18.08 4.56
C GLY A 250 11.61 17.91 4.11
N GLU A 251 12.10 16.69 3.85
CA GLU A 251 13.48 16.46 3.44
C GLU A 251 13.60 15.84 2.03
N TYR A 252 12.97 14.70 1.78
CA TYR A 252 13.01 14.01 0.48
C TYR A 252 11.80 13.12 0.26
N TYR A 253 11.49 12.91 -1.02
CA TYR A 253 10.42 12.02 -1.45
C TYR A 253 10.80 11.32 -2.75
N TYR A 254 11.07 10.02 -2.68
CA TYR A 254 11.36 9.13 -3.82
C TYR A 254 10.42 7.92 -3.84
N ASN A 255 9.35 7.94 -3.04
CA ASN A 255 8.50 6.79 -2.75
C ASN A 255 7.55 6.42 -3.89
N SER A 256 7.07 7.40 -4.65
CA SER A 256 6.22 7.23 -5.82
C SER A 256 6.50 8.29 -6.88
N SER A 257 6.09 8.03 -8.12
CA SER A 257 6.31 8.91 -9.25
C SER A 257 5.23 8.73 -10.32
N LEU A 258 5.58 8.40 -11.55
CA LEU A 258 4.69 8.47 -12.71
C LEU A 258 3.53 7.45 -12.71
N ALA A 259 3.70 6.27 -12.12
CA ALA A 259 2.61 5.30 -12.01
C ALA A 259 1.48 5.82 -11.11
N HIS A 260 1.83 6.41 -9.98
CA HIS A 260 0.86 7.05 -9.09
C HIS A 260 0.35 8.40 -9.63
N ALA A 261 1.15 9.13 -10.43
CA ALA A 261 0.64 10.31 -11.13
C ALA A 261 -0.49 9.93 -12.12
N PHE A 262 -0.35 8.81 -12.85
CA PHE A 262 -1.42 8.27 -13.69
C PHE A 262 -2.66 7.90 -12.86
N TYR A 263 -2.49 7.15 -11.78
CA TYR A 263 -3.60 6.80 -10.87
C TYR A 263 -4.29 8.06 -10.34
N ASN A 264 -3.55 8.98 -9.75
CA ASN A 264 -4.11 10.22 -9.20
C ASN A 264 -4.81 11.06 -10.27
N GLY A 265 -4.27 11.07 -11.49
CA GLY A 265 -4.90 11.68 -12.66
C GLY A 265 -6.24 11.04 -13.00
N SER A 266 -6.31 9.70 -12.97
CA SER A 266 -7.52 8.94 -13.33
C SER A 266 -8.69 9.14 -12.35
N THR A 267 -8.43 9.61 -11.14
CA THR A 267 -9.46 9.83 -10.10
C THR A 267 -10.53 10.86 -10.48
N VAL A 268 -10.31 11.67 -11.52
CA VAL A 268 -11.32 12.61 -12.04
C VAL A 268 -12.32 11.95 -12.98
N ILE A 269 -12.07 10.69 -13.36
CA ILE A 269 -12.95 9.92 -14.27
C ILE A 269 -13.82 9.00 -13.43
N ASP A 270 -15.14 9.23 -13.45
CA ASP A 270 -16.09 8.48 -12.62
C ASP A 270 -16.09 6.97 -12.93
N ALA A 271 -15.84 6.59 -14.18
CA ALA A 271 -15.72 5.20 -14.57
C ALA A 271 -14.50 4.54 -13.91
N ALA A 272 -13.34 5.20 -13.96
CA ALA A 272 -12.10 4.71 -13.35
C ALA A 272 -12.18 4.57 -11.82
N ARG A 273 -13.00 5.38 -11.15
CA ARG A 273 -13.20 5.28 -9.69
C ARG A 273 -13.85 3.97 -9.22
N ARG A 274 -14.43 3.18 -10.12
CA ARG A 274 -14.98 1.86 -9.80
C ARG A 274 -13.93 0.77 -9.72
N HIS A 275 -12.75 1.04 -10.25
CA HIS A 275 -11.60 0.15 -10.23
C HIS A 275 -10.79 0.31 -8.95
N LEU A 276 -10.08 -0.75 -8.57
CA LEU A 276 -9.25 -0.72 -7.37
C LEU A 276 -7.98 0.08 -7.60
N HIS A 277 -7.43 0.68 -6.53
CA HIS A 277 -6.22 1.50 -6.57
C HIS A 277 -5.07 0.80 -7.31
N GLY A 278 -4.67 -0.37 -6.82
CA GLY A 278 -3.54 -1.10 -7.38
C GLY A 278 -3.80 -1.66 -8.79
N GLU A 279 -5.06 -1.89 -9.15
CA GLU A 279 -5.44 -2.23 -10.52
C GLU A 279 -5.02 -1.12 -11.49
N ILE A 280 -5.38 0.12 -11.20
CA ILE A 280 -4.99 1.26 -12.05
C ILE A 280 -3.50 1.57 -11.95
N VAL A 281 -2.90 1.46 -10.74
CA VAL A 281 -1.45 1.67 -10.55
C VAL A 281 -0.65 0.68 -11.39
N SER A 282 -1.08 -0.57 -11.55
CA SER A 282 -0.38 -1.56 -12.35
C SER A 282 -0.27 -1.15 -13.83
N PHE A 283 -1.31 -0.56 -14.42
CA PHE A 283 -1.23 0.04 -15.75
C PHE A 283 -0.34 1.30 -15.75
N GLY A 284 -0.40 2.09 -14.69
CA GLY A 284 0.49 3.23 -14.48
C GLY A 284 1.97 2.84 -14.51
N VAL A 285 2.34 1.65 -14.02
CA VAL A 285 3.70 1.09 -14.16
C VAL A 285 4.07 0.88 -15.63
N LEU A 286 3.16 0.35 -16.44
CA LEU A 286 3.38 0.19 -17.88
C LEU A 286 3.56 1.54 -18.57
N VAL A 287 2.78 2.55 -18.19
CA VAL A 287 2.92 3.94 -18.66
C VAL A 287 4.28 4.52 -18.26
N LEU A 288 4.72 4.33 -17.02
CA LEU A 288 6.04 4.75 -16.54
C LEU A 288 7.15 4.15 -17.40
N LEU A 289 7.15 2.83 -17.56
CA LEU A 289 8.18 2.10 -18.31
C LEU A 289 8.20 2.51 -19.79
N THR A 290 7.03 2.77 -20.40
CA THR A 290 6.92 3.27 -21.77
C THR A 290 7.47 4.70 -21.88
N TYR A 291 7.11 5.58 -20.95
CA TYR A 291 7.59 6.97 -20.93
C TYR A 291 9.11 7.04 -20.77
N ASP A 292 9.67 6.18 -19.97
CA ASP A 292 11.10 6.08 -19.65
C ASP A 292 11.89 5.29 -20.73
N GLY A 293 11.21 4.75 -21.75
CA GLY A 293 11.84 4.01 -22.85
C GLY A 293 12.31 2.59 -22.48
N GLN A 294 11.88 2.03 -21.36
CA GLN A 294 12.20 0.69 -20.90
C GLN A 294 11.25 -0.36 -21.51
N ILE A 295 11.26 -0.46 -22.83
CA ILE A 295 10.25 -1.21 -23.61
C ILE A 295 10.28 -2.73 -23.31
N GLU A 296 11.46 -3.34 -23.21
CA GLU A 296 11.58 -4.77 -22.90
C GLU A 296 11.02 -5.12 -21.51
N GLU A 297 11.28 -4.25 -20.53
CA GLU A 297 10.75 -4.40 -19.18
C GLU A 297 9.25 -4.14 -19.13
N ARG A 298 8.75 -3.11 -19.84
CA ARG A 298 7.30 -2.91 -20.02
C ARG A 298 6.64 -4.17 -20.54
N ASP A 299 7.17 -4.80 -21.58
CA ASP A 299 6.59 -5.99 -22.18
C ASP A 299 6.66 -7.20 -21.24
N ARG A 300 7.70 -7.29 -20.39
CA ARG A 300 7.79 -8.30 -19.34
C ARG A 300 6.67 -8.13 -18.30
N ILE A 301 6.49 -6.92 -17.79
CA ILE A 301 5.44 -6.61 -16.80
C ILE A 301 4.06 -6.72 -17.43
N MET A 302 3.88 -6.31 -18.67
CA MET A 302 2.62 -6.44 -19.39
C MET A 302 2.18 -7.91 -19.54
N ARG A 303 3.12 -8.82 -19.86
CA ARG A 303 2.85 -10.27 -19.88
C ARG A 303 2.43 -10.80 -18.52
N PHE A 304 3.11 -10.34 -17.46
CA PHE A 304 2.75 -10.71 -16.09
C PHE A 304 1.35 -10.19 -15.72
N ASN A 305 1.08 -8.91 -15.91
CA ASN A 305 -0.23 -8.30 -15.67
C ASN A 305 -1.33 -9.12 -16.34
N LYS A 306 -1.17 -9.41 -17.62
CA LYS A 306 -2.12 -10.19 -18.38
C LYS A 306 -2.30 -11.61 -17.85
N SER A 307 -1.24 -12.26 -17.35
CA SER A 307 -1.29 -13.64 -16.83
C SER A 307 -2.14 -13.77 -15.57
N ILE A 308 -2.31 -12.68 -14.81
CA ILE A 308 -3.10 -12.64 -13.58
C ILE A 308 -4.36 -11.75 -13.69
N GLY A 309 -4.64 -11.20 -14.89
CA GLY A 309 -5.82 -10.39 -15.16
C GLY A 309 -5.72 -8.94 -14.70
N LEU A 310 -4.51 -8.41 -14.44
CA LEU A 310 -4.30 -6.97 -14.26
C LEU A 310 -4.39 -6.25 -15.62
N PRO A 311 -4.87 -4.99 -15.67
CA PRO A 311 -5.12 -4.30 -16.92
C PRO A 311 -3.83 -4.02 -17.71
N VAL A 312 -3.93 -4.16 -19.01
CA VAL A 312 -2.89 -3.82 -19.99
C VAL A 312 -3.39 -2.82 -21.04
N THR A 313 -4.70 -2.50 -21.02
CA THR A 313 -5.35 -1.54 -21.91
C THR A 313 -6.21 -0.54 -21.13
N LEU A 314 -6.49 0.61 -21.75
CA LEU A 314 -7.41 1.61 -21.18
C LEU A 314 -8.84 1.10 -21.06
N ALA A 315 -9.28 0.27 -22.02
CA ALA A 315 -10.63 -0.27 -22.05
C ALA A 315 -10.92 -1.17 -20.84
N GLU A 316 -9.94 -1.90 -20.34
CA GLU A 316 -10.06 -2.75 -19.15
C GLU A 316 -10.26 -1.94 -17.84
N MET A 317 -10.01 -0.63 -17.89
CA MET A 317 -10.21 0.31 -16.76
C MET A 317 -11.37 1.28 -17.03
N ASP A 318 -12.21 1.02 -18.03
CA ASP A 318 -13.30 1.92 -18.45
C ASP A 318 -12.83 3.35 -18.79
N ILE A 319 -11.57 3.55 -19.19
CA ILE A 319 -10.99 4.84 -19.57
C ILE A 319 -11.03 4.97 -21.10
N ARG A 320 -11.56 6.09 -21.59
CA ARG A 320 -11.66 6.39 -23.02
C ARG A 320 -10.59 7.39 -23.46
N ASP A 321 -10.31 7.43 -24.75
CA ASP A 321 -9.33 8.37 -25.29
C ASP A 321 -9.67 9.85 -25.00
N GLU A 322 -10.95 10.20 -24.99
CA GLU A 322 -11.43 11.54 -24.64
C GLU A 322 -11.16 11.95 -23.19
N ASP A 323 -10.97 10.98 -22.29
CA ASP A 323 -10.70 11.19 -20.86
C ASP A 323 -9.23 11.58 -20.61
N LEU A 324 -8.31 11.25 -21.52
CA LEU A 324 -6.86 11.39 -21.33
C LEU A 324 -6.41 12.82 -21.07
N LYS A 325 -7.10 13.80 -21.66
CA LYS A 325 -6.78 15.21 -21.40
C LYS A 325 -7.06 15.58 -19.94
N ALA A 326 -8.20 15.17 -19.39
CA ALA A 326 -8.57 15.43 -18.00
C ALA A 326 -7.63 14.71 -17.03
N ILE A 327 -7.24 13.46 -17.36
CA ILE A 327 -6.24 12.69 -16.60
C ILE A 327 -4.90 13.43 -16.57
N ALA A 328 -4.39 13.89 -17.70
CA ALA A 328 -3.12 14.59 -17.78
C ALA A 328 -3.15 15.96 -17.07
N ASP A 329 -4.26 16.71 -17.20
CA ASP A 329 -4.46 17.98 -16.52
C ASP A 329 -4.47 17.80 -14.99
N LYS A 330 -5.05 16.71 -14.48
CA LYS A 330 -5.02 16.37 -13.05
C LYS A 330 -3.66 15.82 -12.62
N ALA A 331 -3.05 14.93 -13.39
CA ALA A 331 -1.75 14.34 -13.08
C ALA A 331 -0.65 15.41 -12.92
N GLU A 332 -0.66 16.46 -13.74
CA GLU A 332 0.29 17.59 -13.62
C GLU A 332 0.23 18.32 -12.28
N THR A 333 -0.87 18.19 -11.54
CA THR A 333 -1.09 18.90 -10.25
C THR A 333 -0.67 18.11 -9.02
N VAL A 334 -0.24 16.84 -9.17
CA VAL A 334 0.12 15.98 -8.02
C VAL A 334 1.63 15.93 -7.82
N LEU A 335 2.04 15.64 -6.58
CA LEU A 335 3.45 15.58 -6.19
C LEU A 335 4.27 14.61 -7.06
N GLU A 336 3.69 13.49 -7.40
CA GLU A 336 4.31 12.40 -8.16
C GLU A 336 4.73 12.81 -9.57
N TRP A 337 4.05 13.78 -10.18
CA TRP A 337 4.41 14.35 -11.48
C TRP A 337 5.77 15.04 -11.46
N GLU A 338 6.13 15.67 -10.35
CA GLU A 338 7.41 16.35 -10.18
C GLU A 338 8.55 15.38 -9.82
N LYS A 339 8.23 14.12 -9.50
CA LYS A 339 9.20 13.11 -9.04
C LYS A 339 9.71 12.24 -10.19
N VAL A 340 10.15 12.91 -11.25
CA VAL A 340 10.81 12.29 -12.42
C VAL A 340 12.10 13.07 -12.74
N PRO A 341 13.16 12.42 -13.27
CA PRO A 341 14.47 13.04 -13.47
C PRO A 341 14.53 13.96 -14.71
N TYR A 342 13.42 14.20 -15.39
CA TYR A 342 13.34 14.99 -16.61
C TYR A 342 12.02 15.80 -16.67
N LYS A 343 12.02 16.83 -17.52
CA LYS A 343 10.82 17.64 -17.71
C LYS A 343 9.74 16.84 -18.44
N MET A 344 8.61 16.68 -17.80
CA MET A 344 7.41 16.08 -18.39
C MET A 344 6.63 17.06 -19.26
N SER A 345 5.86 16.56 -20.26
CA SER A 345 4.81 17.30 -20.92
C SER A 345 3.52 16.48 -20.97
N LYS A 346 2.38 17.15 -20.85
CA LYS A 346 1.06 16.52 -20.91
C LYS A 346 0.80 15.84 -22.26
N GLU A 347 1.22 16.47 -23.35
CA GLU A 347 1.07 15.95 -24.70
C GLU A 347 1.80 14.62 -24.85
N ARG A 348 3.08 14.57 -24.39
CA ARG A 348 3.86 13.33 -24.44
C ARG A 348 3.29 12.28 -23.50
N PHE A 349 2.79 12.68 -22.33
CA PHE A 349 2.14 11.76 -21.38
C PHE A 349 0.90 11.09 -21.99
N ILE A 350 0.03 11.87 -22.65
CA ILE A 350 -1.15 11.35 -23.36
C ILE A 350 -0.74 10.40 -24.50
N GLU A 351 0.28 10.76 -25.29
CA GLU A 351 0.79 9.88 -26.35
C GLU A 351 1.29 8.53 -25.80
N VAL A 352 2.05 8.57 -24.70
CA VAL A 352 2.59 7.39 -24.05
C VAL A 352 1.47 6.49 -23.46
N ILE A 353 0.44 7.07 -22.87
CA ILE A 353 -0.71 6.30 -22.41
C ILE A 353 -1.37 5.56 -23.58
N ARG A 354 -1.57 6.23 -24.72
CA ARG A 354 -2.09 5.59 -25.94
C ARG A 354 -1.16 4.50 -26.48
N GLU A 355 0.15 4.77 -26.51
CA GLU A 355 1.17 3.82 -26.95
C GLU A 355 1.14 2.55 -26.08
N THR A 356 1.04 2.72 -24.76
CA THR A 356 0.95 1.63 -23.79
C THR A 356 -0.30 0.78 -24.02
N SER A 357 -1.48 1.41 -24.16
CA SER A 357 -2.74 0.69 -24.43
C SER A 357 -2.69 -0.11 -25.75
N ARG A 358 -2.18 0.51 -26.84
CA ARG A 358 -2.02 -0.19 -28.13
C ARG A 358 -1.06 -1.38 -28.04
N ALA A 359 0.00 -1.28 -27.23
CA ALA A 359 0.89 -2.44 -27.01
C ALA A 359 0.17 -3.59 -26.30
N GLY A 360 -0.72 -3.29 -25.36
CA GLY A 360 -1.58 -4.29 -24.71
C GLY A 360 -2.56 -4.95 -25.71
N GLU A 361 -3.23 -4.16 -26.53
CA GLU A 361 -4.13 -4.63 -27.58
C GLU A 361 -3.42 -5.54 -28.60
N ALA A 362 -2.19 -5.18 -29.02
CA ALA A 362 -1.40 -5.99 -29.95
C ALA A 362 -1.02 -7.36 -29.34
N MET A 363 -0.74 -7.41 -28.05
CA MET A 363 -0.43 -8.66 -27.34
C MET A 363 -1.64 -9.61 -27.28
N ASP A 364 -2.88 -9.09 -27.32
CA ASP A 364 -4.10 -9.89 -27.40
C ASP A 364 -4.26 -10.54 -28.78
N MET A 365 -4.01 -9.80 -29.84
CA MET A 365 -4.15 -10.30 -31.21
C MET A 365 -3.17 -11.43 -31.54
N GLU A 366 -1.95 -11.42 -30.96
CA GLU A 366 -0.98 -12.50 -31.16
C GLU A 366 -1.42 -13.83 -30.56
N LYS A 367 -2.23 -13.83 -29.47
CA LYS A 367 -2.78 -15.06 -28.87
C LYS A 367 -3.96 -15.65 -29.64
N GLU A 368 -4.75 -14.83 -30.33
CA GLU A 368 -5.87 -15.32 -31.16
C GLU A 368 -5.43 -15.86 -32.52
N ALA A 369 -4.19 -15.58 -32.92
CA ALA A 369 -3.60 -16.00 -34.19
C ALA A 369 -2.82 -17.34 -34.13
N VAL A 370 -2.66 -17.94 -32.92
CA VAL A 370 -1.98 -19.21 -32.65
C VAL A 370 -3.01 -20.25 -32.17
#